data_1dc3ee1b024883d7c9f885d33ed053f4
#
_entry.id   1dc3ee1b024883d7c9f885d33ed053f4
#
_cell.length_a   1.000
_cell.length_b   1.000
_cell.length_c   1.000
_cell.angle_alpha   90.00
_cell.angle_beta   90.00
_cell.angle_gamma   90.00
#
_symmetry.space_group_name_H-M   'P 1'
#
loop_
_entity.id
_entity.type
_entity.pdbx_description
1 polymer ?
#
loop_
_entity_poly.entity_id
_entity_poly.type
_entity_poly.pdbx_seq_one_letter_code
_entity_poly.pdbx_strand_id
1 'polypeptide(L)'
;QVKAGGGDAAGGLELAAGVGHGRGSVGGRGDVGGGAGSASGGDVALHGGAGAGSLSLASGAGGSASLESAGSTKRSGTVAVASGTAGAEASGSVSVSSGSSASGEAGDVHVGAGSSGSGDGASVLATAGGASALGSKGGTAHVEGGAGSENSLGGRVVVEGGSGGHGGGGGLELRGGDA
;
A
#
# COMPACT_ATOMS: atom_id res chain seq x y z
N GLN A 1 11.74 -26.30 14.94
CA GLN A 1 11.44 -24.95 15.41
C GLN A 1 12.76 -24.25 15.72
N VAL A 2 13.01 -23.09 15.10
CA VAL A 2 14.17 -22.21 15.39
C VAL A 2 13.66 -21.05 16.24
N LYS A 3 14.28 -20.83 17.41
CA LYS A 3 13.94 -19.75 18.34
C LYS A 3 15.19 -19.04 18.83
N ALA A 4 15.12 -17.72 18.98
CA ALA A 4 16.09 -16.97 19.76
C ALA A 4 15.87 -17.20 21.27
N GLY A 5 16.92 -17.04 22.08
CA GLY A 5 16.82 -17.16 23.54
C GLY A 5 15.92 -16.09 24.14
N GLY A 6 15.22 -16.43 25.23
CA GLY A 6 14.39 -15.50 26.01
C GLY A 6 15.09 -15.08 27.30
N GLY A 7 14.74 -13.89 27.83
CA GLY A 7 15.27 -13.30 29.06
C GLY A 7 14.87 -11.83 29.14
N ASP A 8 15.40 -11.10 30.12
CA ASP A 8 15.18 -9.64 30.25
C ASP A 8 15.68 -8.86 29.02
N ALA A 9 16.74 -9.38 28.37
CA ALA A 9 17.19 -8.99 27.03
C ALA A 9 17.19 -10.23 26.14
N ALA A 10 16.20 -10.38 25.26
CA ALA A 10 16.08 -11.52 24.36
C ALA A 10 17.10 -11.47 23.22
N GLY A 11 17.57 -12.67 22.78
CA GLY A 11 18.47 -12.78 21.64
C GLY A 11 17.76 -12.53 20.30
N GLY A 12 18.49 -12.02 19.31
CA GLY A 12 18.05 -11.88 17.93
C GLY A 12 18.20 -13.19 17.15
N LEU A 13 17.42 -13.35 16.07
CA LEU A 13 17.61 -14.37 15.06
C LEU A 13 17.88 -13.66 13.73
N GLU A 14 19.00 -13.99 13.08
CA GLU A 14 19.37 -13.50 11.76
C GLU A 14 19.38 -14.66 10.76
N LEU A 15 18.70 -14.47 9.62
CA LEU A 15 18.72 -15.36 8.47
C LEU A 15 19.18 -14.56 7.27
N ALA A 16 20.39 -14.77 6.82
CA ALA A 16 20.99 -14.06 5.69
C ALA A 16 21.40 -15.04 4.57
N ALA A 17 21.11 -14.66 3.33
CA ALA A 17 21.66 -15.36 2.18
C ALA A 17 23.12 -14.91 1.94
N GLY A 18 23.90 -15.75 1.24
CA GLY A 18 25.31 -15.50 0.99
C GLY A 18 25.57 -14.25 0.17
N VAL A 19 26.72 -13.64 0.41
CA VAL A 19 27.21 -12.44 -0.29
C VAL A 19 28.12 -12.85 -1.44
N GLY A 20 27.89 -12.33 -2.65
CA GLY A 20 28.80 -12.48 -3.78
C GLY A 20 29.96 -11.50 -3.69
N HIS A 21 31.20 -11.97 -3.91
CA HIS A 21 32.41 -11.16 -3.92
C HIS A 21 33.05 -11.15 -5.32
N GLY A 22 33.34 -9.97 -5.83
CA GLY A 22 33.99 -9.77 -7.10
C GLY A 22 33.17 -8.96 -8.11
N ARG A 23 33.80 -8.61 -9.25
CA ARG A 23 33.12 -7.84 -10.30
C ARG A 23 32.02 -8.68 -10.95
N GLY A 24 30.77 -8.17 -10.95
CA GLY A 24 29.63 -8.85 -11.58
C GLY A 24 29.08 -10.04 -10.78
N SER A 25 29.52 -10.24 -9.53
CA SER A 25 28.96 -11.29 -8.67
C SER A 25 27.54 -10.96 -8.21
N VAL A 26 26.73 -11.99 -8.02
CA VAL A 26 25.33 -11.89 -7.56
C VAL A 26 25.24 -12.48 -6.16
N GLY A 27 24.50 -11.83 -5.27
CA GLY A 27 24.22 -12.34 -3.93
C GLY A 27 23.26 -13.54 -3.96
N GLY A 28 23.26 -14.33 -2.89
CA GLY A 28 22.37 -15.47 -2.75
C GLY A 28 20.91 -15.02 -2.56
N ARG A 29 19.97 -15.86 -2.99
CA ARG A 29 18.53 -15.68 -2.77
C ARG A 29 18.10 -16.36 -1.47
N GLY A 30 17.27 -15.70 -0.69
CA GLY A 30 16.56 -16.25 0.44
C GLY A 30 15.06 -16.33 0.16
N ASP A 31 14.44 -17.48 0.41
CA ASP A 31 13.01 -17.69 0.22
C ASP A 31 12.35 -18.13 1.53
N VAL A 32 11.23 -17.52 1.88
CA VAL A 32 10.35 -17.94 2.96
C VAL A 32 8.95 -18.15 2.37
N GLY A 33 8.45 -19.37 2.38
CA GLY A 33 7.18 -19.71 1.77
C GLY A 33 6.37 -20.70 2.60
N GLY A 34 5.06 -20.62 2.48
CA GLY A 34 4.14 -21.66 2.98
C GLY A 34 4.18 -22.89 2.08
N GLY A 35 3.91 -24.06 2.63
CA GLY A 35 3.87 -25.31 1.89
C GLY A 35 2.68 -25.37 0.92
N ALA A 36 2.83 -26.11 -0.17
CA ALA A 36 1.74 -26.38 -1.09
C ALA A 36 0.83 -27.50 -0.53
N GLY A 37 -0.47 -27.38 -0.75
CA GLY A 37 -1.46 -28.40 -0.41
C GLY A 37 -2.47 -28.60 -1.56
N SER A 38 -3.09 -29.78 -1.64
CA SER A 38 -4.06 -30.10 -2.69
C SER A 38 -5.39 -29.35 -2.54
N ALA A 39 -5.77 -28.97 -1.34
CA ALA A 39 -7.00 -28.22 -1.02
C ALA A 39 -6.71 -26.76 -0.69
N SER A 40 -5.67 -26.49 0.09
CA SER A 40 -5.19 -25.15 0.44
C SER A 40 -3.68 -25.19 0.69
N GLY A 41 -3.00 -24.09 0.44
CA GLY A 41 -1.60 -23.91 0.81
C GLY A 41 -1.44 -23.58 2.29
N GLY A 42 -0.20 -23.62 2.78
CA GLY A 42 0.17 -23.17 4.11
C GLY A 42 0.39 -21.66 4.16
N ASP A 43 0.22 -21.08 5.34
CA ASP A 43 0.36 -19.64 5.58
C ASP A 43 1.81 -19.27 5.95
N VAL A 44 2.17 -18.03 5.67
CA VAL A 44 3.34 -17.36 6.23
C VAL A 44 2.86 -16.15 7.03
N ALA A 45 3.16 -16.11 8.32
CA ALA A 45 2.85 -14.98 9.19
C ALA A 45 4.13 -14.25 9.62
N LEU A 46 4.20 -12.95 9.35
CA LEU A 46 5.29 -12.07 9.76
C LEU A 46 4.69 -10.93 10.62
N HIS A 47 5.15 -10.80 11.85
CA HIS A 47 4.65 -9.76 12.75
C HIS A 47 5.76 -9.25 13.68
N GLY A 48 5.65 -8.00 14.08
CA GLY A 48 6.48 -7.44 15.14
C GLY A 48 6.13 -8.07 16.49
N GLY A 49 7.02 -7.96 17.46
CA GLY A 49 6.77 -8.40 18.82
C GLY A 49 5.66 -7.59 19.52
N ALA A 50 5.11 -8.13 20.60
CA ALA A 50 4.17 -7.39 21.45
C ALA A 50 4.84 -6.17 22.10
N GLY A 51 4.07 -5.10 22.30
CA GLY A 51 4.55 -3.80 22.75
C GLY A 51 4.84 -2.89 21.54
N ALA A 52 5.98 -2.23 21.48
CA ALA A 52 6.38 -1.31 20.40
C ALA A 52 7.18 -2.01 19.28
N GLY A 53 6.89 -3.27 18.98
CA GLY A 53 7.58 -4.02 17.92
C GLY A 53 7.26 -3.49 16.52
N SER A 54 8.24 -3.49 15.62
CA SER A 54 8.09 -3.08 14.23
C SER A 54 8.38 -4.22 13.25
N LEU A 55 7.79 -4.14 12.06
CA LEU A 55 8.13 -4.95 10.89
C LEU A 55 8.57 -4.01 9.77
N SER A 56 9.75 -4.24 9.21
CA SER A 56 10.28 -3.47 8.08
C SER A 56 10.53 -4.39 6.89
N LEU A 57 10.02 -4.01 5.72
CA LEU A 57 10.30 -4.65 4.44
C LEU A 57 10.89 -3.62 3.49
N ALA A 58 12.09 -3.87 3.03
CA ALA A 58 12.79 -2.96 2.11
C ALA A 58 13.53 -3.75 1.03
N SER A 59 13.52 -3.23 -0.19
CA SER A 59 14.42 -3.70 -1.26
C SER A 59 15.80 -3.06 -1.11
N GLY A 60 16.81 -3.68 -1.71
CA GLY A 60 18.12 -3.06 -1.88
C GLY A 60 18.08 -1.86 -2.86
N ALA A 61 19.18 -1.11 -2.93
CA ALA A 61 19.30 0.03 -3.85
C ALA A 61 19.07 -0.41 -5.31
N GLY A 62 18.19 0.27 -6.00
CA GLY A 62 17.78 -0.08 -7.37
C GLY A 62 16.89 -1.33 -7.50
N GLY A 63 16.57 -1.98 -6.37
CA GLY A 63 15.65 -3.12 -6.36
C GLY A 63 14.18 -2.68 -6.20
N SER A 64 13.26 -3.60 -6.48
CA SER A 64 11.82 -3.41 -6.27
C SER A 64 11.30 -4.27 -5.12
N ALA A 65 10.26 -3.78 -4.44
CA ALA A 65 9.42 -4.54 -3.53
C ALA A 65 8.01 -4.66 -4.12
N SER A 66 7.44 -5.87 -4.13
CA SER A 66 6.08 -6.12 -4.62
C SER A 66 5.24 -6.77 -3.53
N LEU A 67 3.99 -6.33 -3.40
CA LEU A 67 2.98 -6.94 -2.53
C LEU A 67 1.74 -7.20 -3.38
N GLU A 68 1.48 -8.44 -3.71
CA GLU A 68 0.39 -8.83 -4.60
C GLU A 68 -0.24 -10.14 -4.16
N SER A 69 -1.52 -10.33 -4.46
CA SER A 69 -2.15 -11.64 -4.41
C SER A 69 -1.90 -12.38 -5.72
N ALA A 70 -1.68 -13.67 -5.67
CA ALA A 70 -1.47 -14.47 -6.87
C ALA A 70 -2.69 -14.44 -7.81
N GLY A 71 -2.44 -14.44 -9.12
CA GLY A 71 -3.46 -14.58 -10.13
C GLY A 71 -4.13 -15.97 -10.06
N SER A 72 -5.41 -16.03 -10.43
CA SER A 72 -6.19 -17.26 -10.42
C SER A 72 -7.17 -17.27 -11.59
N THR A 73 -7.47 -18.45 -12.13
CA THR A 73 -8.51 -18.64 -13.16
C THR A 73 -9.94 -18.52 -12.60
N LYS A 74 -10.10 -18.51 -11.28
CA LYS A 74 -11.40 -18.38 -10.60
C LYS A 74 -11.49 -17.06 -9.84
N ARG A 75 -10.84 -16.99 -8.69
CA ARG A 75 -10.89 -15.87 -7.75
C ARG A 75 -9.50 -15.61 -7.20
N SER A 76 -8.99 -14.40 -7.32
CA SER A 76 -7.75 -13.98 -6.66
C SER A 76 -7.99 -13.67 -5.17
N GLY A 77 -6.91 -13.61 -4.40
CA GLY A 77 -6.94 -13.18 -3.00
C GLY A 77 -7.10 -11.67 -2.87
N THR A 78 -7.27 -11.22 -1.63
CA THR A 78 -7.32 -9.80 -1.26
C THR A 78 -5.95 -9.36 -0.75
N VAL A 79 -5.53 -8.14 -1.08
CA VAL A 79 -4.44 -7.43 -0.42
C VAL A 79 -5.07 -6.34 0.44
N ALA A 80 -4.80 -6.34 1.76
CA ALA A 80 -5.29 -5.34 2.69
C ALA A 80 -4.13 -4.63 3.39
N VAL A 81 -4.15 -3.30 3.42
CA VAL A 81 -3.20 -2.45 4.14
C VAL A 81 -3.98 -1.54 5.07
N ALA A 82 -3.78 -1.67 6.36
CA ALA A 82 -4.50 -0.89 7.37
C ALA A 82 -3.60 -0.64 8.60
N SER A 83 -3.81 0.46 9.29
CA SER A 83 -3.31 0.67 10.65
C SER A 83 -4.20 -0.08 11.66
N GLY A 84 -3.63 -0.39 12.83
CA GLY A 84 -4.38 -0.99 13.93
C GLY A 84 -5.42 -0.04 14.53
N THR A 85 -6.45 -0.60 15.18
CA THR A 85 -7.40 0.17 15.98
C THR A 85 -6.82 0.51 17.35
N ALA A 86 -7.11 1.69 17.85
CA ALA A 86 -6.79 2.09 19.23
C ALA A 86 -8.08 2.25 20.05
N GLY A 87 -8.05 1.77 21.30
CA GLY A 87 -9.22 1.82 22.19
C GLY A 87 -9.32 3.09 23.06
N ALA A 88 -8.19 3.75 23.34
CA ALA A 88 -8.11 4.89 24.26
C ALA A 88 -7.27 6.07 23.72
N GLU A 89 -6.39 5.81 22.78
CA GLU A 89 -5.44 6.78 22.22
C GLU A 89 -5.68 6.91 20.71
N ALA A 90 -4.91 7.77 20.04
CA ALA A 90 -4.96 7.88 18.58
C ALA A 90 -4.47 6.59 17.89
N SER A 91 -5.16 6.17 16.83
CA SER A 91 -4.69 5.08 15.96
C SER A 91 -3.48 5.53 15.10
N GLY A 92 -2.73 4.55 14.59
CA GLY A 92 -1.64 4.81 13.65
C GLY A 92 -2.13 5.36 12.30
N SER A 93 -1.25 5.99 11.55
CA SER A 93 -1.51 6.45 10.18
C SER A 93 -1.07 5.39 9.15
N VAL A 94 -1.65 5.44 7.96
CA VAL A 94 -1.16 4.78 6.75
C VAL A 94 -0.66 5.87 5.81
N SER A 95 0.59 5.76 5.32
CA SER A 95 1.18 6.70 4.38
C SER A 95 1.63 5.97 3.11
N VAL A 96 1.23 6.49 1.96
CA VAL A 96 1.64 6.01 0.63
C VAL A 96 2.20 7.18 -0.15
N SER A 97 3.48 7.14 -0.50
CA SER A 97 4.16 8.21 -1.23
C SER A 97 5.26 7.64 -2.12
N SER A 98 5.53 8.29 -3.23
CA SER A 98 6.77 8.08 -3.99
C SER A 98 7.95 8.79 -3.33
N GLY A 99 9.17 8.40 -3.70
CA GLY A 99 10.38 9.07 -3.28
C GLY A 99 10.60 10.40 -4.02
N SER A 100 11.30 11.33 -3.38
CA SER A 100 11.76 12.56 -4.01
C SER A 100 13.04 12.32 -4.83
N SER A 101 13.25 13.09 -5.89
CA SER A 101 14.48 13.12 -6.67
C SER A 101 15.16 14.49 -6.54
N ALA A 102 16.48 14.50 -6.34
CA ALA A 102 17.25 15.74 -6.23
C ALA A 102 17.64 16.34 -7.59
N SER A 103 17.75 15.52 -8.64
CA SER A 103 18.27 15.95 -9.95
C SER A 103 17.56 15.32 -11.15
N GLY A 104 16.47 14.60 -10.94
CA GLY A 104 15.67 13.97 -11.99
C GLY A 104 14.17 14.06 -11.65
N GLU A 105 13.34 13.35 -12.39
CA GLU A 105 11.92 13.25 -12.13
C GLU A 105 11.68 12.34 -10.90
N ALA A 106 10.70 12.71 -10.06
CA ALA A 106 10.21 11.84 -8.99
C ALA A 106 9.30 10.74 -9.58
N GLY A 107 9.18 9.62 -8.88
CA GLY A 107 8.26 8.56 -9.29
C GLY A 107 6.79 8.95 -9.05
N ASP A 108 5.88 8.32 -9.79
CA ASP A 108 4.45 8.50 -9.65
C ASP A 108 3.85 7.61 -8.54
N VAL A 109 2.71 8.01 -8.02
CA VAL A 109 1.80 7.16 -7.25
C VAL A 109 0.54 6.93 -8.08
N HIS A 110 0.28 5.68 -8.48
CA HIS A 110 -0.90 5.30 -9.25
C HIS A 110 -1.91 4.54 -8.38
N VAL A 111 -3.15 5.03 -8.35
CA VAL A 111 -4.28 4.35 -7.69
C VAL A 111 -5.36 4.09 -8.72
N GLY A 112 -5.59 2.84 -9.07
CA GLY A 112 -6.53 2.45 -10.10
C GLY A 112 -7.32 1.20 -9.72
N ALA A 113 -8.57 1.13 -10.17
CA ALA A 113 -9.40 -0.06 -10.09
C ALA A 113 -9.26 -0.90 -11.36
N GLY A 114 -9.44 -2.21 -11.24
CA GLY A 114 -9.37 -3.14 -12.37
C GLY A 114 -10.57 -3.00 -13.33
N SER A 115 -10.33 -3.32 -14.59
CA SER A 115 -11.40 -3.42 -15.60
C SER A 115 -12.08 -4.80 -15.58
N SER A 116 -13.35 -4.85 -15.98
CA SER A 116 -14.10 -6.08 -16.17
C SER A 116 -14.32 -6.35 -17.66
N GLY A 117 -14.18 -7.63 -18.07
CA GLY A 117 -14.46 -8.06 -19.44
C GLY A 117 -15.92 -8.42 -19.68
N SER A 118 -16.73 -8.68 -18.66
CA SER A 118 -18.09 -9.20 -18.80
C SER A 118 -19.08 -8.75 -17.70
N GLY A 119 -18.70 -7.79 -16.89
CA GLY A 119 -19.57 -7.22 -15.82
C GLY A 119 -19.23 -5.77 -15.59
N ASP A 120 -19.76 -5.20 -14.51
CA ASP A 120 -19.46 -3.83 -14.13
C ASP A 120 -17.98 -3.67 -13.76
N GLY A 121 -17.39 -2.50 -14.04
CA GLY A 121 -16.04 -2.13 -13.65
C GLY A 121 -15.93 -1.96 -12.12
N ALA A 122 -14.71 -2.10 -11.60
CA ALA A 122 -14.45 -1.87 -10.18
C ALA A 122 -14.40 -0.37 -9.86
N SER A 123 -14.67 -0.02 -8.58
CA SER A 123 -14.70 1.37 -8.11
C SER A 123 -13.46 1.72 -7.29
N VAL A 124 -13.06 2.97 -7.32
CA VAL A 124 -12.13 3.58 -6.37
C VAL A 124 -12.96 4.46 -5.42
N LEU A 125 -12.84 4.22 -4.11
CA LEU A 125 -13.52 4.99 -3.07
C LEU A 125 -12.49 5.68 -2.17
N ALA A 126 -12.56 6.99 -2.06
CA ALA A 126 -11.77 7.79 -1.12
C ALA A 126 -12.73 8.54 -0.18
N THR A 127 -12.69 8.24 1.12
CA THR A 127 -13.60 8.81 2.11
C THR A 127 -12.81 9.29 3.32
N ALA A 128 -13.06 10.52 3.75
CA ALA A 128 -12.53 11.02 5.01
C ALA A 128 -13.32 10.47 6.20
N GLY A 129 -12.67 10.36 7.37
CA GLY A 129 -13.29 9.81 8.59
C GLY A 129 -14.36 10.72 9.16
N GLY A 130 -15.45 10.11 9.67
CA GLY A 130 -16.46 10.82 10.44
C GLY A 130 -16.05 11.04 11.90
N ALA A 131 -16.63 12.02 12.56
CA ALA A 131 -16.55 12.24 14.00
C ALA A 131 -17.93 12.14 14.64
N SER A 132 -18.04 11.43 15.77
CA SER A 132 -19.31 11.23 16.47
C SER A 132 -19.42 11.99 17.79
N ALA A 133 -18.32 12.54 18.31
CA ALA A 133 -18.33 13.31 19.54
C ALA A 133 -18.92 14.71 19.31
N LEU A 134 -19.70 15.20 20.28
CA LEU A 134 -20.34 16.52 20.21
C LEU A 134 -19.29 17.63 20.05
N GLY A 135 -19.48 18.49 19.06
CA GLY A 135 -18.54 19.58 18.75
C GLY A 135 -17.30 19.16 17.95
N SER A 136 -17.12 17.90 17.64
CA SER A 136 -16.02 17.41 16.81
C SER A 136 -16.33 17.61 15.32
N LYS A 137 -15.27 17.80 14.54
CA LYS A 137 -15.35 17.95 13.07
C LYS A 137 -14.95 16.66 12.37
N GLY A 138 -15.64 16.32 11.28
CA GLY A 138 -15.23 15.27 10.37
C GLY A 138 -13.91 15.59 9.70
N GLY A 139 -13.23 14.55 9.19
CA GLY A 139 -11.99 14.68 8.44
C GLY A 139 -12.20 15.34 7.08
N THR A 140 -11.13 15.85 6.49
CA THR A 140 -11.14 16.48 5.16
C THR A 140 -10.50 15.55 4.13
N ALA A 141 -11.15 15.35 2.99
CA ALA A 141 -10.50 14.82 1.79
C ALA A 141 -9.96 16.01 0.97
N HIS A 142 -8.65 16.04 0.72
CA HIS A 142 -7.98 17.14 -0.01
C HIS A 142 -7.31 16.59 -1.26
N VAL A 143 -7.52 17.24 -2.40
CA VAL A 143 -6.90 16.92 -3.69
C VAL A 143 -6.34 18.20 -4.29
N GLU A 144 -5.04 18.24 -4.54
CA GLU A 144 -4.35 19.44 -5.02
C GLU A 144 -3.36 19.08 -6.13
N GLY A 145 -3.22 19.94 -7.14
CA GLY A 145 -2.13 19.88 -8.11
C GLY A 145 -0.83 20.41 -7.50
N GLY A 146 0.31 19.84 -7.89
CA GLY A 146 1.61 20.25 -7.39
C GLY A 146 1.96 21.70 -7.74
N ALA A 147 2.69 22.40 -6.86
CA ALA A 147 3.17 23.75 -7.14
C ALA A 147 4.34 23.74 -8.14
N GLY A 148 4.36 24.69 -9.07
CA GLY A 148 5.53 25.01 -9.88
C GLY A 148 6.46 25.98 -9.14
N SER A 149 7.76 25.93 -9.44
CA SER A 149 8.74 26.91 -9.00
C SER A 149 8.68 28.18 -9.89
N GLU A 150 9.55 29.17 -9.62
CA GLU A 150 9.67 30.38 -10.44
C GLU A 150 9.78 30.05 -11.93
N ASN A 151 8.97 30.68 -12.77
CA ASN A 151 8.84 30.48 -14.21
C ASN A 151 8.34 29.09 -14.67
N SER A 152 7.79 28.28 -13.77
CA SER A 152 7.18 26.98 -14.07
C SER A 152 5.66 27.03 -13.84
N LEU A 153 4.93 26.21 -14.58
CA LEU A 153 3.48 26.05 -14.39
C LEU A 153 3.20 25.07 -13.24
N GLY A 154 2.18 25.34 -12.46
CA GLY A 154 1.65 24.37 -11.49
C GLY A 154 0.95 23.18 -12.16
N GLY A 155 0.84 22.08 -11.45
CA GLY A 155 0.11 20.89 -11.87
C GLY A 155 -1.40 21.10 -11.87
N ARG A 156 -2.09 20.38 -12.73
CA ARG A 156 -3.55 20.46 -12.92
C ARG A 156 -4.25 19.29 -12.20
N VAL A 157 -5.40 19.57 -11.60
CA VAL A 157 -6.37 18.56 -11.18
C VAL A 157 -7.42 18.41 -12.29
N VAL A 158 -7.68 17.19 -12.72
CA VAL A 158 -8.70 16.86 -13.73
C VAL A 158 -9.67 15.85 -13.12
N VAL A 159 -10.96 16.14 -13.21
CA VAL A 159 -12.04 15.25 -12.78
C VAL A 159 -13.02 15.09 -13.91
N GLU A 160 -13.17 13.88 -14.44
CA GLU A 160 -13.99 13.61 -15.63
C GLU A 160 -14.89 12.39 -15.41
N GLY A 161 -16.09 12.44 -15.98
CA GLY A 161 -16.94 11.25 -16.09
C GLY A 161 -16.41 10.32 -17.21
N GLY A 162 -16.60 9.02 -17.05
CA GLY A 162 -16.17 8.03 -18.05
C GLY A 162 -16.94 8.13 -19.36
N SER A 163 -16.29 7.80 -20.49
CA SER A 163 -16.96 7.71 -21.79
C SER A 163 -17.84 6.45 -21.91
N GLY A 164 -19.02 6.57 -22.49
CA GLY A 164 -19.86 5.44 -22.88
C GLY A 164 -19.73 5.13 -24.38
N GLY A 165 -19.91 3.87 -24.76
CA GLY A 165 -19.89 3.46 -26.17
C GLY A 165 -21.22 3.82 -26.88
N HIS A 166 -22.23 2.96 -26.77
CA HIS A 166 -23.57 3.17 -27.37
C HIS A 166 -24.60 3.71 -26.36
N GLY A 167 -24.26 3.78 -25.08
CA GLY A 167 -25.00 4.44 -24.01
C GLY A 167 -24.46 5.84 -23.74
N GLY A 168 -25.04 6.57 -22.80
CA GLY A 168 -24.53 7.85 -22.34
C GLY A 168 -23.20 7.71 -21.56
N GLY A 169 -22.37 8.75 -21.54
CA GLY A 169 -21.21 8.84 -20.66
C GLY A 169 -21.61 9.00 -19.19
N GLY A 170 -20.67 8.72 -18.28
CA GLY A 170 -20.84 8.94 -16.84
C GLY A 170 -20.86 10.43 -16.49
N GLY A 171 -21.66 10.78 -15.48
CA GLY A 171 -21.73 12.15 -14.95
C GLY A 171 -20.69 12.43 -13.87
N LEU A 172 -20.42 13.70 -13.63
CA LEU A 172 -19.75 14.21 -12.43
C LEU A 172 -20.82 14.84 -11.51
N GLU A 173 -20.85 14.42 -10.28
CA GLU A 173 -21.76 14.98 -9.27
C GLU A 173 -20.98 15.55 -8.09
N LEU A 174 -21.25 16.79 -7.72
CA LEU A 174 -20.68 17.51 -6.58
C LEU A 174 -21.85 17.95 -5.67
N ARG A 175 -21.84 17.52 -4.42
CA ARG A 175 -22.85 17.88 -3.42
C ARG A 175 -22.22 18.49 -2.18
N GLY A 176 -22.87 19.54 -1.62
CA GLY A 176 -22.59 19.97 -0.26
C GLY A 176 -23.23 19.00 0.75
N GLY A 177 -22.74 19.02 1.99
CA GLY A 177 -23.38 18.31 3.08
C GLY A 177 -24.65 19.02 3.56
N ASP A 178 -25.57 18.25 4.11
CA ASP A 178 -26.79 18.77 4.75
C ASP A 178 -26.47 19.32 6.16
N ALA A 179 -27.24 20.30 6.62
CA ALA A 179 -27.12 20.90 7.95
C ALA A 179 -27.92 20.10 9.00
#